data_67b20cdd0270f5570ccc89c0d7d27209
#
_entry.id   67b20cdd0270f5570ccc89c0d7d27209
#
_cell.length_a   1.000
_cell.length_b   1.000
_cell.length_c   1.000
_cell.angle_alpha   90.00
_cell.angle_beta   90.00
_cell.angle_gamma   90.00
#
_symmetry.space_group_name_H-M   'P 1'
#
loop_
_entity.id
_entity.type
_entity.pdbx_description
1 polymer ?
#
loop_
_entity_poly.entity_id
_entity_poly.type
_entity_poly.pdbx_seq_one_letter_code
_entity_poly.pdbx_strand_id
1 'polypeptide(L)'
;MSEERGSATLLLLAVAGLVLILTVGVADAGIAFAARLQAAAAADAAALAAAPVTFRPFGAVGSSTDEARRFAGANGAVLVSCRCPIDRSWQSRVVEVVVERRVALLGIGAITVRASSRAEFSPAALIEESG
;
A
#
# COMPACT_ATOMS: atom_id res chain seq x y z
N MET A 1 -7.85 40.96 -41.76
CA MET A 1 -6.78 40.96 -40.73
C MET A 1 -7.25 40.75 -39.28
N SER A 2 -8.49 41.04 -38.96
CA SER A 2 -9.05 40.78 -37.62
C SER A 2 -9.40 39.29 -37.35
N GLU A 3 -9.69 38.49 -38.36
CA GLU A 3 -10.01 37.06 -38.22
C GLU A 3 -8.80 36.19 -37.87
N GLU A 4 -7.62 36.51 -38.37
CA GLU A 4 -6.38 35.73 -38.05
C GLU A 4 -5.94 35.89 -36.57
N ARG A 5 -6.20 37.03 -35.94
CA ARG A 5 -5.91 37.24 -34.51
C ARG A 5 -6.79 36.42 -33.58
N GLY A 6 -8.05 36.22 -33.95
CA GLY A 6 -8.98 35.38 -33.21
C GLY A 6 -8.60 33.88 -33.26
N SER A 7 -8.15 33.40 -34.42
CA SER A 7 -7.71 32.02 -34.63
C SER A 7 -6.45 31.67 -33.80
N ALA A 8 -5.46 32.55 -33.75
CA ALA A 8 -4.25 32.36 -32.95
C ALA A 8 -4.54 32.31 -31.45
N THR A 9 -5.44 33.12 -30.95
CA THR A 9 -5.85 33.13 -29.54
C THR A 9 -6.57 31.83 -29.16
N LEU A 10 -7.46 31.34 -30.01
CA LEU A 10 -8.15 30.09 -29.80
C LEU A 10 -7.20 28.90 -29.80
N LEU A 11 -6.21 28.88 -30.69
CA LEU A 11 -5.17 27.85 -30.72
C LEU A 11 -4.33 27.86 -29.44
N LEU A 12 -3.91 29.06 -28.99
CA LEU A 12 -3.16 29.17 -27.74
C LEU A 12 -3.94 28.66 -26.52
N LEU A 13 -5.22 29.00 -26.43
CA LEU A 13 -6.10 28.49 -25.36
C LEU A 13 -6.27 26.98 -25.41
N ALA A 14 -6.43 26.42 -26.61
CA ALA A 14 -6.54 24.95 -26.78
C ALA A 14 -5.25 24.24 -26.37
N VAL A 15 -4.09 24.75 -26.79
CA VAL A 15 -2.79 24.20 -26.40
C VAL A 15 -2.56 24.33 -24.89
N ALA A 16 -2.86 25.47 -24.31
CA ALA A 16 -2.74 25.68 -22.86
C ALA A 16 -3.64 24.72 -22.06
N GLY A 17 -4.88 24.54 -22.51
CA GLY A 17 -5.81 23.58 -21.94
C GLY A 17 -5.31 22.15 -22.02
N LEU A 18 -4.78 21.75 -23.18
CA LEU A 18 -4.21 20.42 -23.38
C LEU A 18 -3.01 20.18 -22.45
N VAL A 19 -2.09 21.13 -22.35
CA VAL A 19 -0.93 21.04 -21.45
C VAL A 19 -1.37 20.87 -20.02
N LEU A 20 -2.36 21.64 -19.59
CA LEU A 20 -2.89 21.55 -18.22
C LEU A 20 -3.47 20.17 -17.93
N ILE A 21 -4.30 19.61 -18.83
CA ILE A 21 -4.88 18.28 -18.69
C ILE A 21 -3.78 17.21 -18.62
N LEU A 22 -2.78 17.27 -19.48
CA LEU A 22 -1.66 16.33 -19.49
C LEU A 22 -0.85 16.43 -18.18
N THR A 23 -0.61 17.65 -17.68
CA THR A 23 0.13 17.85 -16.43
C THR A 23 -0.62 17.23 -15.23
N VAL A 24 -1.92 17.45 -15.14
CA VAL A 24 -2.75 16.83 -14.08
C VAL A 24 -2.75 15.31 -14.23
N GLY A 25 -2.89 14.79 -15.43
CA GLY A 25 -2.87 13.34 -15.68
C GLY A 25 -1.55 12.67 -15.27
N VAL A 26 -0.42 13.29 -15.57
CA VAL A 26 0.90 12.79 -15.15
C VAL A 26 1.06 12.86 -13.63
N ALA A 27 0.60 13.93 -13.00
CA ALA A 27 0.65 14.08 -11.55
C ALA A 27 -0.20 13.00 -10.85
N ASP A 28 -1.42 12.78 -11.32
CA ASP A 28 -2.32 11.75 -10.78
C ASP A 28 -1.75 10.34 -10.96
N ALA A 29 -1.14 10.04 -12.09
CA ALA A 29 -0.43 8.77 -12.31
C ALA A 29 0.72 8.57 -11.31
N GLY A 30 1.50 9.60 -11.05
CA GLY A 30 2.57 9.60 -10.05
C GLY A 30 2.05 9.36 -8.63
N ILE A 31 0.98 10.04 -8.25
CA ILE A 31 0.32 9.87 -6.94
C ILE A 31 -0.22 8.43 -6.79
N ALA A 32 -0.88 7.90 -7.81
CA ALA A 32 -1.41 6.55 -7.80
C ALA A 32 -0.31 5.48 -7.69
N PHE A 33 0.80 5.68 -8.41
CA PHE A 33 1.95 4.80 -8.35
C PHE A 33 2.61 4.82 -6.95
N ALA A 34 2.85 5.99 -6.39
CA ALA A 34 3.38 6.13 -5.04
C ALA A 34 2.47 5.48 -3.98
N ALA A 35 1.15 5.65 -4.12
CA ALA A 35 0.18 5.02 -3.24
C ALA A 35 0.24 3.48 -3.29
N ARG A 36 0.47 2.90 -4.47
CA ARG A 36 0.65 1.45 -4.63
C ARG A 36 1.90 0.94 -3.90
N LEU A 37 3.03 1.64 -4.05
CA LEU A 37 4.27 1.29 -3.36
C LEU A 37 4.11 1.39 -1.84
N GLN A 38 3.46 2.43 -1.36
CA GLN A 38 3.19 2.61 0.07
C GLN A 38 2.23 1.55 0.62
N ALA A 39 1.20 1.17 -0.13
CA ALA A 39 0.30 0.10 0.26
C ALA A 39 1.03 -1.26 0.30
N ALA A 40 1.90 -1.54 -0.67
CA ALA A 40 2.73 -2.75 -0.66
C ALA A 40 3.65 -2.79 0.56
N ALA A 41 4.36 -1.70 0.85
CA ALA A 41 5.23 -1.60 2.03
C ALA A 41 4.44 -1.77 3.34
N ALA A 42 3.22 -1.22 3.42
CA ALA A 42 2.34 -1.40 4.57
C ALA A 42 1.88 -2.86 4.74
N ALA A 43 1.59 -3.56 3.63
CA ALA A 43 1.25 -4.97 3.65
C ALA A 43 2.43 -5.84 4.11
N ASP A 44 3.63 -5.55 3.61
CA ASP A 44 4.86 -6.25 4.00
C ASP A 44 5.16 -6.06 5.50
N ALA A 45 5.11 -4.83 5.98
CA ALA A 45 5.33 -4.53 7.39
C ALA A 45 4.29 -5.24 8.29
N ALA A 46 3.02 -5.25 7.89
CA ALA A 46 1.96 -5.92 8.63
C ALA A 46 2.13 -7.45 8.64
N ALA A 47 2.49 -8.06 7.51
CA ALA A 47 2.72 -9.50 7.41
C ALA A 47 3.94 -9.94 8.24
N LEU A 48 5.05 -9.21 8.15
CA LEU A 48 6.26 -9.50 8.93
C LEU A 48 6.04 -9.33 10.43
N ALA A 49 5.27 -8.34 10.85
CA ALA A 49 4.95 -8.13 12.25
C ALA A 49 4.00 -9.20 12.81
N ALA A 50 3.02 -9.64 12.02
CA ALA A 50 2.06 -10.64 12.45
C ALA A 50 2.65 -12.07 12.50
N ALA A 51 3.62 -12.38 11.65
CA ALA A 51 4.15 -13.72 11.47
C ALA A 51 4.70 -14.35 12.77
N PRO A 52 5.61 -13.73 13.54
CA PRO A 52 6.12 -14.30 14.78
C PRO A 52 5.04 -14.42 15.88
N VAL A 53 4.03 -13.55 15.86
CA VAL A 53 2.94 -13.56 16.85
C VAL A 53 2.03 -14.78 16.69
N THR A 54 2.02 -15.43 15.53
CA THR A 54 1.31 -16.70 15.33
C THR A 54 1.88 -17.83 16.18
N PHE A 55 3.15 -17.75 16.56
CA PHE A 55 3.85 -18.74 17.41
C PHE A 55 3.95 -18.27 18.86
N ARG A 56 4.45 -17.06 19.09
CA ARG A 56 4.59 -16.44 20.40
C ARG A 56 4.33 -14.93 20.31
N PRO A 57 3.77 -14.28 21.36
CA PRO A 57 3.50 -12.85 21.36
C PRO A 57 4.78 -12.02 21.66
N PHE A 58 5.82 -12.10 20.84
CA PHE A 58 7.09 -11.38 21.01
C PHE A 58 6.93 -9.85 21.15
N GLY A 59 6.53 -9.37 22.30
CA GLY A 59 6.27 -7.95 22.54
C GLY A 59 5.06 -7.38 21.79
N ALA A 60 4.21 -8.24 21.24
CA ALA A 60 3.03 -7.84 20.50
C ALA A 60 1.93 -7.26 21.37
N VAL A 61 1.14 -6.37 20.81
CA VAL A 61 -0.04 -5.80 21.46
C VAL A 61 -1.28 -6.56 20.98
N GLY A 62 -1.63 -7.63 21.66
CA GLY A 62 -2.78 -8.46 21.34
C GLY A 62 -2.47 -9.63 20.40
N SER A 63 -3.40 -9.94 19.50
CA SER A 63 -3.29 -11.05 18.56
C SER A 63 -2.42 -10.71 17.34
N SER A 64 -2.05 -11.73 16.53
CA SER A 64 -1.37 -11.53 15.25
C SER A 64 -2.15 -10.59 14.31
N THR A 65 -3.48 -10.66 14.32
CA THR A 65 -4.33 -9.73 13.56
C THR A 65 -4.26 -8.31 14.10
N ASP A 66 -4.20 -8.12 15.41
CA ASP A 66 -4.07 -6.80 16.02
C ASP A 66 -2.71 -6.19 15.70
N GLU A 67 -1.67 -7.01 15.70
CA GLU A 67 -0.33 -6.58 15.32
C GLU A 67 -0.27 -6.21 13.83
N ALA A 68 -0.87 -7.02 12.94
CA ALA A 68 -1.00 -6.67 11.53
C ALA A 68 -1.73 -5.32 11.34
N ARG A 69 -2.82 -5.10 12.08
CA ARG A 69 -3.60 -3.86 12.02
C ARG A 69 -2.78 -2.67 12.50
N ARG A 70 -2.02 -2.83 13.57
CA ARG A 70 -1.17 -1.78 14.14
C ARG A 70 -0.10 -1.35 13.14
N PHE A 71 0.59 -2.30 12.50
CA PHE A 71 1.64 -2.00 11.54
C PHE A 71 1.10 -1.47 10.20
N ALA A 72 -0.03 -1.98 9.72
CA ALA A 72 -0.72 -1.40 8.57
C ALA A 72 -1.06 0.08 8.82
N GLY A 73 -1.66 0.38 9.98
CA GLY A 73 -2.03 1.74 10.38
C GLY A 73 -0.83 2.66 10.53
N ALA A 74 0.27 2.19 11.14
CA ALA A 74 1.51 2.96 11.27
C ALA A 74 2.14 3.32 9.90
N ASN A 75 1.85 2.53 8.85
CA ASN A 75 2.28 2.78 7.47
C ASN A 75 1.18 3.43 6.61
N GLY A 76 0.15 3.98 7.22
CA GLY A 76 -0.89 4.76 6.55
C GLY A 76 -1.86 3.94 5.70
N ALA A 77 -2.07 2.67 6.02
CA ALA A 77 -3.02 1.79 5.37
C ALA A 77 -3.98 1.18 6.40
N VAL A 78 -5.09 0.63 5.91
CA VAL A 78 -6.09 -0.05 6.73
C VAL A 78 -6.01 -1.55 6.44
N LEU A 79 -5.99 -2.38 7.49
CA LEU A 79 -6.04 -3.82 7.35
C LEU A 79 -7.42 -4.25 6.84
N VAL A 80 -7.46 -4.97 5.71
CA VAL A 80 -8.68 -5.55 5.15
C VAL A 80 -8.87 -6.97 5.67
N SER A 81 -7.81 -7.77 5.61
CA SER A 81 -7.82 -9.15 6.09
C SER A 81 -6.43 -9.60 6.54
N CYS A 82 -6.40 -10.47 7.55
CA CYS A 82 -5.22 -11.20 7.98
C CYS A 82 -5.58 -12.68 8.01
N ARG A 83 -4.93 -13.46 7.19
CA ARG A 83 -4.92 -14.92 7.30
C ARG A 83 -3.70 -15.31 8.12
N CYS A 84 -3.86 -15.23 9.44
CA CYS A 84 -2.80 -15.34 10.42
C CYS A 84 -3.10 -16.54 11.35
N PRO A 85 -2.85 -17.78 10.89
CA PRO A 85 -3.17 -18.96 11.67
C PRO A 85 -2.31 -19.03 12.94
N ILE A 86 -2.98 -19.12 14.09
CA ILE A 86 -2.28 -19.33 15.37
C ILE A 86 -1.87 -20.81 15.41
N ASP A 87 -0.59 -21.06 15.44
CA ASP A 87 -0.02 -22.40 15.54
C ASP A 87 1.25 -22.34 16.39
N ARG A 88 1.26 -23.10 17.47
CA ARG A 88 2.39 -23.20 18.41
C ARG A 88 3.34 -24.35 18.09
N SER A 89 3.10 -25.07 16.99
CA SER A 89 4.04 -26.08 16.51
C SER A 89 5.31 -25.44 15.94
N TRP A 90 6.36 -26.23 15.82
CA TRP A 90 7.63 -25.80 15.21
C TRP A 90 7.61 -25.84 13.68
N GLN A 91 6.44 -26.08 13.08
CA GLN A 91 6.31 -26.12 11.63
C GLN A 91 6.28 -24.71 11.04
N SER A 92 6.83 -24.60 9.84
CA SER A 92 6.74 -23.35 9.04
C SER A 92 5.29 -23.03 8.69
N ARG A 93 4.97 -21.75 8.68
CA ARG A 93 3.63 -21.25 8.34
C ARG A 93 3.71 -19.98 7.52
N VAL A 94 2.65 -19.72 6.79
CA VAL A 94 2.51 -18.54 5.96
C VAL A 94 1.42 -17.64 6.53
N VAL A 95 1.75 -16.37 6.72
CA VAL A 95 0.82 -15.29 7.04
C VAL A 95 0.53 -14.53 5.77
N GLU A 96 -0.73 -14.27 5.49
CA GLU A 96 -1.18 -13.46 4.35
C GLU A 96 -1.98 -12.28 4.86
N VAL A 97 -1.57 -11.09 4.44
CA VAL A 97 -2.18 -9.82 4.83
C VAL A 97 -2.63 -9.07 3.59
N VAL A 98 -3.82 -8.50 3.65
CA VAL A 98 -4.36 -7.58 2.66
C VAL A 98 -4.64 -6.25 3.33
N VAL A 99 -4.15 -5.19 2.73
CA VAL A 99 -4.38 -3.82 3.19
C VAL A 99 -4.97 -2.96 2.07
N GLU A 100 -5.62 -1.88 2.45
CA GLU A 100 -6.07 -0.86 1.52
C GLU A 100 -5.63 0.54 1.97
N ARG A 101 -5.43 1.41 1.00
CA ARG A 101 -5.10 2.82 1.19
C ARG A 101 -5.94 3.68 0.29
N ARG A 102 -6.61 4.68 0.85
CA ARG A 102 -7.32 5.70 0.10
C ARG A 102 -6.39 6.88 -0.18
N VAL A 103 -6.39 7.34 -1.42
CA VAL A 103 -5.57 8.47 -1.85
C VAL A 103 -6.39 9.42 -2.71
N ALA A 104 -6.24 10.71 -2.47
CA ALA A 104 -6.86 11.76 -3.26
C ALA A 104 -6.02 12.04 -4.51
N LEU A 105 -6.70 12.17 -5.65
CA LEU A 105 -6.13 12.58 -6.92
C LEU A 105 -6.57 14.01 -7.25
N LEU A 106 -5.81 14.70 -8.09
CA LEU A 106 -6.07 16.09 -8.42
C LEU A 106 -7.24 16.24 -9.41
N GLY A 107 -7.34 15.32 -10.38
CA GLY A 107 -8.30 15.42 -11.48
C GLY A 107 -9.59 14.61 -11.32
N ILE A 108 -9.54 13.46 -10.65
CA ILE A 108 -10.66 12.49 -10.61
C ILE A 108 -11.16 12.12 -9.21
N GLY A 109 -10.76 12.88 -8.18
CA GLY A 109 -11.20 12.64 -6.81
C GLY A 109 -10.33 11.64 -6.07
N ALA A 110 -10.90 10.62 -5.41
CA ALA A 110 -10.16 9.67 -4.60
C ALA A 110 -10.26 8.24 -5.15
N ILE A 111 -9.16 7.51 -5.04
CA ILE A 111 -9.09 6.08 -5.37
C ILE A 111 -8.70 5.27 -4.14
N THR A 112 -9.07 4.00 -4.12
CA THR A 112 -8.62 3.03 -3.12
C THR A 112 -7.66 2.05 -3.78
N VAL A 113 -6.47 1.93 -3.21
CA VAL A 113 -5.43 1.00 -3.66
C VAL A 113 -5.35 -0.14 -2.66
N ARG A 114 -5.34 -1.38 -3.15
CA ARG A 114 -5.15 -2.59 -2.34
C ARG A 114 -3.78 -3.20 -2.63
N ALA A 115 -3.18 -3.75 -1.59
CA ALA A 115 -1.97 -4.55 -1.68
C ALA A 115 -2.07 -5.76 -0.76
N SER A 116 -1.41 -6.84 -1.14
CA SER A 116 -1.31 -8.05 -0.33
C SER A 116 0.15 -8.44 -0.17
N SER A 117 0.48 -9.02 0.97
CA SER A 117 1.80 -9.58 1.22
C SER A 117 1.69 -10.92 1.95
N ARG A 118 2.71 -11.75 1.77
CA ARG A 118 2.87 -13.04 2.45
C ARG A 118 4.21 -13.06 3.14
N ALA A 119 4.19 -13.47 4.42
CA ALA A 119 5.40 -13.72 5.18
C ALA A 119 5.41 -15.20 5.61
N GLU A 120 6.51 -15.88 5.33
CA GLU A 120 6.77 -17.20 5.88
C GLU A 120 7.51 -17.05 7.21
N PHE A 121 7.07 -17.79 8.22
CA PHE A 121 7.70 -17.86 9.52
C PHE A 121 8.02 -19.30 9.87
N SER A 122 9.29 -19.58 10.12
CA SER A 122 9.77 -20.88 10.56
C SER A 122 10.35 -20.76 11.97
N PRO A 123 9.66 -21.21 13.00
CA PRO A 123 10.20 -21.17 14.37
C PRO A 123 11.48 -22.01 14.53
N ALA A 124 11.64 -23.07 13.76
CA ALA A 124 12.81 -23.94 13.80
C ALA A 124 14.11 -23.20 13.42
N ALA A 125 14.03 -22.23 12.49
CA ALA A 125 15.17 -21.42 12.09
C ALA A 125 15.75 -20.59 13.24
N LEU A 126 14.96 -20.22 14.25
CA LEU A 126 15.42 -19.48 15.42
C LEU A 126 16.39 -20.28 16.30
N ILE A 127 16.36 -21.60 16.20
CA ILE A 127 17.25 -22.49 16.97
C ILE A 127 18.56 -22.70 16.23
N GLU A 128 18.55 -22.75 14.91
CA GLU A 128 19.73 -22.98 14.08
C GLU A 128 20.69 -21.78 14.09
N GLU A 129 20.18 -20.55 14.20
CA GLU A 129 21.02 -19.35 14.31
C GLU A 129 21.68 -19.20 15.69
N SER A 130 21.22 -19.90 16.70
CA SER A 130 21.71 -19.80 18.09
C SER A 130 22.86 -20.76 18.41
N GLY A 131 23.27 -21.59 17.48
CA GLY A 131 24.35 -22.59 17.62
C GLY A 131 25.55 -22.22 16.78
#